data_e11f47b65b41f1bb1abef1827154befa
#
_entry.id   e11f47b65b41f1bb1abef1827154befa
#
_cell.length_a   1.000
_cell.length_b   1.000
_cell.length_c   1.000
_cell.angle_alpha   90.00
_cell.angle_beta   90.00
_cell.angle_gamma   90.00
#
_symmetry.space_group_name_H-M   'P 1'
#
loop_
_entity.id
_entity.type
_entity.pdbx_description
1 polymer ?
#
loop_
_entity_poly.entity_id
_entity_poly.type
_entity_poly.pdbx_seq_one_letter_code
_entity_poly.pdbx_strand_id
1 'polypeptide(L)'
;MSRTDVVAGINMAELQARALRAAGLLKAMSNPVRLMVLCQLAEGEKSVNELEAVARISQSALSQHLALLRERRLVSCRRAGQSIYYRLDGPEAPALLAALYEVYCRKVTRVRRR
;
A
#
# COMPACT_ATOMS: atom_id res chain seq x y z
N MET A 1 15.68 -17.92 -12.13
CA MET A 1 14.42 -18.26 -12.71
C MET A 1 13.95 -17.19 -13.67
N SER A 2 13.56 -17.58 -14.83
CA SER A 2 13.15 -16.61 -15.83
C SER A 2 11.73 -16.15 -15.59
N ARG A 3 11.36 -15.05 -16.25
CA ARG A 3 10.02 -14.58 -16.15
C ARG A 3 9.06 -15.54 -16.74
N THR A 4 9.44 -16.22 -17.77
CA THR A 4 8.58 -17.22 -18.38
C THR A 4 8.26 -18.32 -17.39
N ASP A 5 9.24 -18.73 -16.61
CA ASP A 5 9.01 -19.79 -15.65
C ASP A 5 8.04 -19.37 -14.56
N VAL A 6 8.06 -18.11 -14.21
CA VAL A 6 7.18 -17.61 -13.17
C VAL A 6 5.72 -17.79 -13.55
N VAL A 7 5.38 -17.57 -14.80
CA VAL A 7 3.99 -17.68 -15.23
C VAL A 7 3.65 -19.00 -15.90
N ALA A 8 4.62 -19.82 -16.16
CA ALA A 8 4.39 -21.02 -16.97
C ALA A 8 3.40 -22.00 -16.40
N GLY A 9 3.22 -22.08 -15.13
CA GLY A 9 2.31 -23.05 -14.56
C GLY A 9 0.88 -22.52 -14.36
N ILE A 10 0.59 -21.31 -14.83
CA ILE A 10 -0.72 -20.73 -14.60
C ILE A 10 -1.55 -20.79 -15.85
N ASN A 11 -2.74 -21.37 -15.76
CA ASN A 11 -3.61 -21.38 -16.93
C ASN A 11 -4.23 -19.99 -17.10
N MET A 12 -4.84 -19.77 -18.25
CA MET A 12 -5.33 -18.45 -18.61
C MET A 12 -6.41 -17.94 -17.66
N ALA A 13 -7.30 -18.80 -17.22
CA ALA A 13 -8.36 -18.36 -16.31
C ALA A 13 -7.79 -17.92 -14.98
N GLU A 14 -6.80 -18.66 -14.47
CA GLU A 14 -6.15 -18.29 -13.23
C GLU A 14 -5.39 -16.98 -13.38
N LEU A 15 -4.72 -16.82 -14.50
CA LEU A 15 -3.97 -15.61 -14.76
C LEU A 15 -4.89 -14.41 -14.78
N GLN A 16 -6.05 -14.54 -15.44
CA GLN A 16 -7.00 -13.45 -15.49
C GLN A 16 -7.51 -13.08 -14.11
N ALA A 17 -7.84 -14.07 -13.29
CA ALA A 17 -8.33 -13.81 -11.95
C ALA A 17 -7.28 -13.11 -11.11
N ARG A 18 -6.04 -13.54 -11.21
CA ARG A 18 -4.96 -12.92 -10.46
C ARG A 18 -4.63 -11.53 -10.95
N ALA A 19 -4.73 -11.32 -12.26
CA ALA A 19 -4.52 -10.00 -12.83
C ALA A 19 -5.58 -9.01 -12.36
N LEU A 20 -6.83 -9.47 -12.24
CA LEU A 20 -7.88 -8.59 -11.74
C LEU A 20 -7.63 -8.19 -10.30
N ARG A 21 -7.20 -9.14 -9.48
CA ARG A 21 -6.90 -8.83 -8.08
C ARG A 21 -5.71 -7.88 -7.97
N ALA A 22 -4.66 -8.15 -8.73
CA ALA A 22 -3.48 -7.31 -8.71
C ALA A 22 -3.79 -5.91 -9.22
N ALA A 23 -4.61 -5.81 -10.27
CA ALA A 23 -4.98 -4.52 -10.80
C ALA A 23 -5.78 -3.71 -9.78
N GLY A 24 -6.65 -4.38 -9.03
CA GLY A 24 -7.41 -3.71 -7.97
C GLY A 24 -6.50 -3.15 -6.89
N LEU A 25 -5.50 -3.92 -6.51
CA LEU A 25 -4.53 -3.48 -5.52
C LEU A 25 -3.74 -2.28 -6.07
N LEU A 26 -3.23 -2.40 -7.28
CA LEU A 26 -2.45 -1.32 -7.87
C LEU A 26 -3.28 -0.06 -8.03
N LYS A 27 -4.56 -0.22 -8.37
CA LYS A 27 -5.43 0.93 -8.52
C LYS A 27 -5.61 1.64 -7.18
N ALA A 28 -5.79 0.88 -6.12
CA ALA A 28 -5.92 1.48 -4.80
C ALA A 28 -4.66 2.22 -4.39
N MET A 29 -3.51 1.76 -4.84
CA MET A 29 -2.23 2.37 -4.50
C MET A 29 -1.84 3.50 -5.44
N SER A 30 -2.55 3.70 -6.53
CA SER A 30 -2.15 4.67 -7.56
C SER A 30 -2.60 6.10 -7.28
N ASN A 31 -2.67 6.47 -6.04
CA ASN A 31 -3.00 7.83 -5.65
C ASN A 31 -1.93 8.29 -4.65
N PRO A 32 -1.34 9.47 -4.85
CA PRO A 32 -0.22 9.87 -3.98
C PRO A 32 -0.56 9.90 -2.50
N VAL A 33 -1.76 10.34 -2.14
CA VAL A 33 -2.14 10.39 -0.73
C VAL A 33 -2.26 8.99 -0.17
N ARG A 34 -2.95 8.12 -0.89
CA ARG A 34 -3.12 6.75 -0.40
C ARG A 34 -1.78 6.05 -0.31
N LEU A 35 -0.89 6.30 -1.27
CA LEU A 35 0.42 5.68 -1.23
C LEU A 35 1.22 6.19 -0.04
N MET A 36 1.17 7.47 0.24
CA MET A 36 1.85 8.03 1.40
C MET A 36 1.32 7.45 2.71
N VAL A 37 0.01 7.28 2.79
CA VAL A 37 -0.62 6.69 3.97
C VAL A 37 -0.12 5.27 4.17
N LEU A 38 -0.11 4.49 3.09
CA LEU A 38 0.35 3.10 3.20
C LEU A 38 1.83 3.05 3.61
N CYS A 39 2.64 3.94 3.09
CA CYS A 39 4.05 3.99 3.48
C CYS A 39 4.21 4.32 4.96
N GLN A 40 3.39 5.23 5.47
CA GLN A 40 3.43 5.54 6.88
C GLN A 40 3.03 4.33 7.72
N LEU A 41 2.02 3.62 7.28
CA LEU A 41 1.56 2.44 8.01
C LEU A 41 2.55 1.28 7.92
N ALA A 42 3.42 1.30 6.92
CA ALA A 42 4.47 0.29 6.84
C ALA A 42 5.44 0.41 8.02
N GLU A 43 5.54 1.59 8.61
CA GLU A 43 6.38 1.78 9.78
C GLU A 43 5.73 1.26 11.06
N GLY A 44 4.44 1.11 11.05
CA GLY A 44 3.70 0.64 12.21
C GLY A 44 2.34 1.30 12.28
N GLU A 45 1.58 0.93 13.27
CA GLU A 45 0.24 1.45 13.45
C GLU A 45 0.27 2.96 13.68
N LYS A 46 -0.69 3.68 13.11
CA LYS A 46 -0.78 5.13 13.25
C LYS A 46 -2.21 5.55 13.50
N SER A 47 -2.38 6.60 14.28
CA SER A 47 -3.69 7.15 14.50
C SER A 47 -4.13 8.00 13.30
N VAL A 48 -5.41 8.23 13.19
CA VAL A 48 -5.93 9.11 12.14
C VAL A 48 -5.29 10.49 12.23
N ASN A 49 -5.09 10.99 13.45
CA ASN A 49 -4.46 12.29 13.60
C ASN A 49 -3.03 12.33 13.08
N GLU A 50 -2.29 11.25 13.32
CA GLU A 50 -0.94 11.15 12.80
C GLU A 50 -0.93 11.11 11.28
N LEU A 51 -1.87 10.36 10.70
CA LEU A 51 -1.96 10.28 9.25
C LEU A 51 -2.37 11.61 8.63
N GLU A 52 -3.25 12.32 9.31
CA GLU A 52 -3.69 13.61 8.85
C GLU A 52 -2.53 14.60 8.77
N ALA A 53 -1.68 14.57 9.76
CA ALA A 53 -0.52 15.46 9.79
C ALA A 53 0.43 15.20 8.62
N VAL A 54 0.60 13.95 8.24
CA VAL A 54 1.47 13.60 7.13
C VAL A 54 0.83 13.91 5.79
N ALA A 55 -0.43 13.57 5.65
CA ALA A 55 -1.11 13.71 4.36
C ALA A 55 -1.42 15.17 4.01
N ARG A 56 -1.58 16.01 5.04
CA ARG A 56 -1.86 17.41 4.80
C ARG A 56 -3.10 17.65 3.96
N ILE A 57 -4.14 16.92 4.24
CA ILE A 57 -5.43 17.11 3.58
C ILE A 57 -6.50 17.17 4.65
N SER A 58 -7.69 17.52 4.28
CA SER A 58 -8.77 17.60 5.26
C SER A 58 -9.08 16.23 5.82
N GLN A 59 -9.64 16.20 7.00
CA GLN A 59 -10.01 14.96 7.62
C GLN A 59 -11.04 14.22 6.79
N SER A 60 -11.95 14.95 6.16
CA SER A 60 -12.97 14.34 5.34
C SER A 60 -12.35 13.66 4.11
N ALA A 61 -11.38 14.29 3.47
CA ALA A 61 -10.70 13.67 2.33
C ALA A 61 -9.90 12.45 2.76
N LEU A 62 -9.20 12.56 3.89
CA LEU A 62 -8.45 11.44 4.41
C LEU A 62 -9.37 10.27 4.73
N SER A 63 -10.52 10.56 5.32
CA SER A 63 -11.49 9.51 5.65
C SER A 63 -11.95 8.75 4.43
N GLN A 64 -12.13 9.45 3.31
CA GLN A 64 -12.53 8.79 2.07
C GLN A 64 -11.43 7.88 1.56
N HIS A 65 -10.18 8.33 1.64
CA HIS A 65 -9.06 7.49 1.22
C HIS A 65 -8.94 6.26 2.13
N LEU A 66 -9.08 6.46 3.43
CA LEU A 66 -8.97 5.35 4.37
C LEU A 66 -10.11 4.35 4.18
N ALA A 67 -11.30 4.86 3.88
CA ALA A 67 -12.44 3.96 3.63
C ALA A 67 -12.18 3.08 2.42
N LEU A 68 -11.61 3.66 1.36
CA LEU A 68 -11.31 2.89 0.16
C LEU A 68 -10.25 1.83 0.45
N LEU A 69 -9.22 2.20 1.18
CA LEU A 69 -8.16 1.24 1.53
C LEU A 69 -8.70 0.13 2.42
N ARG A 70 -9.64 0.45 3.32
CA ARG A 70 -10.23 -0.55 4.18
C ARG A 70 -11.15 -1.48 3.38
N GLU A 71 -11.89 -0.91 2.44
CA GLU A 71 -12.76 -1.69 1.60
C GLU A 71 -11.97 -2.70 0.79
N ARG A 72 -10.77 -2.32 0.34
CA ARG A 72 -9.91 -3.20 -0.41
C ARG A 72 -9.09 -4.12 0.49
N ARG A 73 -9.30 -4.02 1.79
CA ARG A 73 -8.63 -4.86 2.78
C ARG A 73 -7.11 -4.68 2.80
N LEU A 74 -6.67 -3.49 2.48
CA LEU A 74 -5.25 -3.17 2.57
C LEU A 74 -4.90 -2.65 3.95
N VAL A 75 -5.89 -2.13 4.66
CA VAL A 75 -5.70 -1.65 6.02
C VAL A 75 -6.87 -2.12 6.88
N SER A 76 -6.63 -2.16 8.18
CA SER A 76 -7.68 -2.40 9.15
C SER A 76 -7.55 -1.33 10.23
N CYS A 77 -8.59 -1.15 11.01
CA CYS A 77 -8.55 -0.13 12.05
C CYS A 77 -9.13 -0.66 13.36
N ARG A 78 -8.78 0.02 14.43
CA ARG A 78 -9.34 -0.27 15.74
C ARG A 78 -9.54 1.03 16.46
N ARG A 79 -10.47 1.03 17.39
CA ARG A 79 -10.72 2.20 18.19
C ARG A 79 -10.10 2.00 19.56
N ALA A 80 -9.43 3.02 20.07
CA ALA A 80 -8.91 3.00 21.42
C ALA A 80 -9.25 4.34 22.05
N GLY A 81 -10.23 4.35 22.93
CA GLY A 81 -10.74 5.59 23.50
C GLY A 81 -11.37 6.44 22.42
N GLN A 82 -10.87 7.64 22.26
CA GLN A 82 -11.40 8.54 21.24
C GLN A 82 -10.55 8.54 19.98
N SER A 83 -9.57 7.67 19.92
CA SER A 83 -8.68 7.62 18.76
C SER A 83 -8.96 6.39 17.94
N ILE A 84 -8.76 6.52 16.63
CA ILE A 84 -8.87 5.41 15.71
C ILE A 84 -7.49 5.20 15.13
N TYR A 85 -7.03 3.95 15.18
CA TYR A 85 -5.71 3.59 14.70
C TYR A 85 -5.83 2.67 13.51
N TYR A 86 -4.99 2.89 12.52
CA TYR A 86 -4.95 2.08 11.31
C TYR A 86 -3.66 1.31 11.24
N ARG A 87 -3.69 0.16 10.60
CA ARG A 87 -2.49 -0.63 10.35
C ARG A 87 -2.65 -1.36 9.02
N LEU A 88 -1.55 -1.77 8.43
CA LEU A 88 -1.61 -2.55 7.20
C LEU A 88 -2.23 -3.92 7.49
N ASP A 89 -2.96 -4.42 6.52
CA ASP A 89 -3.62 -5.71 6.64
C ASP A 89 -3.22 -6.55 5.43
N GLY A 90 -2.92 -7.82 5.66
CA GLY A 90 -2.53 -8.72 4.60
C GLY A 90 -1.09 -8.53 4.17
N PRO A 91 -0.58 -9.42 3.36
CA PRO A 91 0.82 -9.40 2.95
C PRO A 91 1.12 -8.62 1.67
N GLU A 92 0.11 -8.31 0.89
CA GLU A 92 0.35 -7.74 -0.44
C GLU A 92 0.91 -6.34 -0.42
N ALA A 93 0.28 -5.45 0.34
CA ALA A 93 0.75 -4.07 0.36
C ALA A 93 2.15 -3.95 0.94
N PRO A 94 2.49 -4.63 2.04
CA PRO A 94 3.86 -4.55 2.53
C PRO A 94 4.89 -4.99 1.50
N ALA A 95 4.59 -6.05 0.76
CA ALA A 95 5.53 -6.56 -0.25
C ALA A 95 5.73 -5.55 -1.37
N LEU A 96 4.64 -4.95 -1.84
CA LEU A 96 4.75 -3.96 -2.91
C LEU A 96 5.43 -2.69 -2.43
N LEU A 97 5.14 -2.27 -1.21
CA LEU A 97 5.77 -1.08 -0.66
C LEU A 97 7.27 -1.28 -0.51
N ALA A 98 7.69 -2.48 -0.13
CA ALA A 98 9.12 -2.78 -0.04
C ALA A 98 9.78 -2.66 -1.40
N ALA A 99 9.13 -3.15 -2.44
CA ALA A 99 9.66 -3.06 -3.79
C ALA A 99 9.76 -1.60 -4.24
N LEU A 100 8.74 -0.81 -3.94
CA LEU A 100 8.75 0.60 -4.30
C LEU A 100 9.83 1.35 -3.54
N TYR A 101 10.05 0.98 -2.29
CA TYR A 101 11.09 1.59 -1.50
C TYR A 101 12.45 1.35 -2.15
N GLU A 102 12.68 0.12 -2.62
CA GLU A 102 13.93 -0.18 -3.29
C GLU A 102 14.14 0.67 -4.54
N VAL A 103 13.07 0.91 -5.25
CA VAL A 103 13.17 1.67 -6.50
C VAL A 103 13.34 3.17 -6.27
N TYR A 104 12.58 3.72 -5.34
CA TYR A 104 12.50 5.18 -5.21
C TYR A 104 13.14 5.79 -3.99
N CYS A 105 13.26 5.05 -2.93
CA CYS A 105 13.71 5.61 -1.67
C CYS A 105 15.04 5.11 -1.17
N ARG A 106 15.57 4.05 -1.78
CA ARG A 106 16.81 3.50 -1.31
C ARG A 106 17.93 4.50 -1.43
N LYS A 107 18.92 4.38 -0.56
CA LYS A 107 19.98 5.33 -0.55
C LYS A 107 20.56 5.59 -1.88
N VAL A 108 20.62 6.83 -2.22
CA VAL A 108 21.10 7.24 -3.49
C VAL A 108 22.58 7.07 -3.70
N THR A 109 23.31 6.94 -2.66
CA THR A 109 24.73 6.81 -2.82
C THR A 109 25.10 5.70 -3.76
N ARG A 110 24.28 4.66 -3.84
CA ARG A 110 24.59 3.63 -4.74
C ARG A 110 24.52 4.09 -6.13
N VAL A 111 23.67 4.97 -6.40
CA VAL A 111 23.46 5.42 -7.73
C VAL A 111 24.58 6.31 -8.18
N ARG A 112 25.08 7.08 -7.27
CA ARG A 112 26.05 7.95 -7.64
C ARG A 112 27.33 7.38 -7.89
N ARG A 113 27.44 6.17 -7.76
CA ARG A 113 28.58 5.61 -8.03
C ARG A 113 28.85 5.63 -9.36
N ARG A 114 28.73 6.20 -10.01
CA ARG A 114 28.93 6.14 -11.32
C ARG A 114 29.09 7.27 -11.82
#